data_0470ab227cfa70583bd2a01e86cf5a4e
#
_entry.id   0470ab227cfa70583bd2a01e86cf5a4e
#
_cell.length_a   1.000
_cell.length_b   1.000
_cell.length_c   1.000
_cell.angle_alpha   90.00
_cell.angle_beta   90.00
_cell.angle_gamma   90.00
#
_symmetry.space_group_name_H-M   'P 1'
#
loop_
_entity.id
_entity.type
_entity.pdbx_description
1 polymer ?
#
loop_
_entity_poly.entity_id
_entity_poly.type
_entity_poly.pdbx_seq_one_letter_code
_entity_poly.pdbx_strand_id
1 'polypeptide(L)'
;MANLSEILSRLYTVAIVSFCLLALEAVILFRSIAGSITNSDKRSVISTVQYLQLIEEKNPAILYTEKLRQQSVIECAVCLSEFLEGESVRKLKCKHTFHKDCLDKWLQQYLATCPLCRTKVLPDEIVADFHSLQDQIDHYDGSDDEIIFLLSALHGNGLQRIF
;
A
#
# COMPACT_ATOMS: atom_id res chain seq x y z
N MET A 1 60.86 39.38 1.28
CA MET A 1 60.12 39.47 0.00
C MET A 1 59.74 38.09 -0.43
N ALA A 2 58.49 37.73 -0.42
CA ALA A 2 58.04 36.45 -0.87
C ALA A 2 58.34 36.28 -2.38
N ASN A 3 59.04 35.22 -2.76
CA ASN A 3 59.40 34.94 -4.13
C ASN A 3 58.13 34.73 -4.98
N LEU A 4 58.15 35.28 -6.21
CA LEU A 4 57.01 35.18 -7.14
C LEU A 4 56.58 33.69 -7.33
N SER A 5 57.51 32.75 -7.27
CA SER A 5 57.25 31.32 -7.35
C SER A 5 56.43 30.77 -6.16
N GLU A 6 56.65 31.30 -4.96
CA GLU A 6 55.86 30.92 -3.77
C GLU A 6 54.42 31.42 -3.84
N ILE A 7 54.22 32.63 -4.35
CA ILE A 7 52.90 33.21 -4.54
C ILE A 7 52.14 32.44 -5.61
N LEU A 8 52.73 32.09 -6.73
CA LEU A 8 52.15 31.30 -7.79
C LEU A 8 51.79 29.86 -7.29
N SER A 9 52.67 29.24 -6.52
CA SER A 9 52.41 27.93 -5.93
C SER A 9 51.21 27.95 -4.97
N ARG A 10 51.11 28.97 -4.12
CA ARG A 10 49.96 29.15 -3.20
C ARG A 10 48.66 29.40 -3.94
N LEU A 11 48.69 30.22 -4.98
CA LEU A 11 47.50 30.48 -5.81
C LEU A 11 47.05 29.21 -6.53
N TYR A 12 47.98 28.42 -7.05
CA TYR A 12 47.69 27.13 -7.69
C TYR A 12 47.07 26.13 -6.73
N THR A 13 47.62 25.99 -5.50
CA THR A 13 47.07 25.08 -4.49
C THR A 13 45.66 25.52 -4.05
N VAL A 14 45.42 26.82 -3.85
CA VAL A 14 44.10 27.33 -3.52
C VAL A 14 43.09 27.03 -4.64
N ALA A 15 43.49 27.25 -5.91
CA ALA A 15 42.63 26.96 -7.05
C ALA A 15 42.26 25.47 -7.16
N ILE A 16 43.22 24.58 -6.93
CA ILE A 16 42.94 23.10 -6.94
C ILE A 16 42.00 22.72 -5.80
N VAL A 17 42.25 23.21 -4.58
CA VAL A 17 41.41 22.90 -3.41
C VAL A 17 40.00 23.42 -3.65
N SER A 18 39.85 24.64 -4.15
CA SER A 18 38.52 25.19 -4.47
C SER A 18 37.79 24.41 -5.55
N PHE A 19 38.50 23.98 -6.60
CA PHE A 19 37.94 23.13 -7.64
C PHE A 19 37.49 21.75 -7.11
N CYS A 20 38.31 21.13 -6.25
CA CYS A 20 37.97 19.83 -5.62
C CYS A 20 36.72 19.95 -4.72
N LEU A 21 36.60 21.05 -3.95
CA LEU A 21 35.41 21.29 -3.11
C LEU A 21 34.15 21.45 -3.95
N LEU A 22 34.21 22.26 -5.02
CA LEU A 22 33.07 22.43 -5.93
C LEU A 22 32.69 21.13 -6.62
N ALA A 23 33.67 20.31 -7.00
CA ALA A 23 33.41 18.96 -7.58
C ALA A 23 32.73 18.02 -6.58
N LEU A 24 33.13 18.05 -5.30
CA LEU A 24 32.50 17.27 -4.24
C LEU A 24 31.04 17.72 -4.00
N GLU A 25 30.79 19.03 -3.95
CA GLU A 25 29.44 19.56 -3.83
C GLU A 25 28.55 19.15 -5.01
N ALA A 26 29.07 19.23 -6.23
CA ALA A 26 28.36 18.79 -7.42
C ALA A 26 28.02 17.28 -7.38
N VAL A 27 28.94 16.44 -6.89
CA VAL A 27 28.68 15.00 -6.70
C VAL A 27 27.63 14.74 -5.64
N ILE A 28 27.66 15.48 -4.53
CA ILE A 28 26.66 15.36 -3.44
C ILE A 28 25.28 15.78 -3.95
N LEU A 29 25.18 16.91 -4.67
CA LEU A 29 23.93 17.37 -5.26
C LEU A 29 23.42 16.37 -6.31
N PHE A 30 24.28 15.85 -7.16
CA PHE A 30 23.91 14.86 -8.16
C PHE A 30 23.39 13.58 -7.49
N ARG A 31 24.04 13.09 -6.43
CA ARG A 31 23.57 11.95 -5.65
C ARG A 31 22.22 12.22 -4.96
N SER A 32 22.02 13.43 -4.44
CA SER A 32 20.76 13.84 -3.83
C SER A 32 19.63 13.84 -4.86
N ILE A 33 19.86 14.38 -6.05
CA ILE A 33 18.88 14.42 -7.15
C ILE A 33 18.66 13.00 -7.71
N ALA A 34 19.74 12.25 -7.97
CA ALA A 34 19.64 10.86 -8.44
C ALA A 34 18.93 9.95 -7.44
N GLY A 35 19.18 10.14 -6.13
CA GLY A 35 18.45 9.43 -5.07
C GLY A 35 16.96 9.78 -5.02
N SER A 36 16.58 11.02 -5.38
CA SER A 36 15.17 11.40 -5.51
C SER A 36 14.48 10.80 -6.74
N ILE A 37 15.23 10.61 -7.83
CA ILE A 37 14.68 10.04 -9.08
C ILE A 37 14.59 8.51 -8.99
N THR A 38 15.51 7.84 -8.28
CA THR A 38 15.49 6.39 -8.09
C THR A 38 14.51 5.93 -7.00
N ASN A 39 13.98 6.83 -6.16
CA ASN A 39 12.92 6.55 -5.19
C ASN A 39 11.52 6.53 -5.83
N SER A 40 11.41 6.46 -7.15
CA SER A 40 10.14 6.23 -7.85
C SER A 40 9.65 4.77 -7.76
N ASP A 41 10.37 3.91 -7.05
CA ASP A 41 9.91 2.57 -6.68
C ASP A 41 9.31 2.56 -5.25
N LYS A 42 8.60 3.64 -4.90
CA LYS A 42 7.58 3.56 -3.87
C LYS A 42 6.45 2.72 -4.44
N ARG A 43 6.52 1.40 -4.23
CA ARG A 43 5.33 0.56 -4.32
C ARG A 43 4.25 1.32 -3.57
N SER A 44 3.23 1.72 -4.30
CA SER A 44 2.09 2.42 -3.73
C SER A 44 1.40 1.44 -2.80
N VAL A 45 1.66 1.57 -1.51
CA VAL A 45 1.01 0.75 -0.49
C VAL A 45 -0.48 1.04 -0.54
N ILE A 46 -1.25 0.06 -1.00
CA ILE A 46 -2.70 0.20 -1.19
C ILE A 46 -3.40 -0.19 0.11
N SER A 47 -4.09 0.77 0.74
CA SER A 47 -4.91 0.50 1.92
C SER A 47 -6.14 -0.35 1.57
N THR A 48 -6.72 -1.03 2.57
CA THR A 48 -7.96 -1.82 2.42
C THR A 48 -9.10 -1.00 1.81
N VAL A 49 -9.22 0.28 2.21
CA VAL A 49 -10.25 1.19 1.67
C VAL A 49 -10.03 1.45 0.18
N GLN A 50 -8.80 1.73 -0.24
CA GLN A 50 -8.46 1.94 -1.65
C GLN A 50 -8.65 0.66 -2.48
N TYR A 51 -8.30 -0.49 -1.91
CA TYR A 51 -8.50 -1.79 -2.56
C TYR A 51 -9.97 -2.08 -2.81
N LEU A 52 -10.83 -1.87 -1.81
CA LEU A 52 -12.29 -2.01 -1.95
C LEU A 52 -12.88 -1.00 -2.95
N GLN A 53 -12.35 0.21 -2.99
CA GLN A 53 -12.76 1.24 -3.96
C GLN A 53 -12.43 0.82 -5.39
N LEU A 54 -11.26 0.20 -5.63
CA LEU A 54 -10.89 -0.34 -6.95
C LEU A 54 -11.79 -1.51 -7.36
N ILE A 55 -12.22 -2.35 -6.40
CA ILE A 55 -13.19 -3.41 -6.64
C ILE A 55 -14.53 -2.79 -7.06
N GLU A 56 -15.00 -1.77 -6.33
CA GLU A 56 -16.25 -1.06 -6.62
C GLU A 56 -16.24 -0.42 -8.01
N GLU A 57 -15.13 0.23 -8.38
CA GLU A 57 -14.98 0.85 -9.70
C GLU A 57 -15.04 -0.16 -10.85
N LYS A 58 -14.39 -1.31 -10.70
CA LYS A 58 -14.31 -2.33 -11.75
C LYS A 58 -15.51 -3.26 -11.81
N ASN A 59 -16.12 -3.52 -10.67
CA ASN A 59 -17.25 -4.43 -10.50
C ASN A 59 -18.25 -3.82 -9.51
N PRO A 60 -19.01 -2.79 -9.93
CA PRO A 60 -19.92 -2.09 -9.04
C PRO A 60 -20.97 -3.04 -8.43
N ALA A 61 -21.33 -2.74 -7.18
CA ALA A 61 -22.42 -3.44 -6.53
C ALA A 61 -23.76 -3.05 -7.17
N ILE A 62 -24.61 -4.03 -7.38
CA ILE A 62 -25.96 -3.85 -7.91
C ILE A 62 -26.97 -4.51 -6.96
N LEU A 63 -28.21 -4.05 -7.00
CA LEU A 63 -29.26 -4.70 -6.24
C LEU A 63 -29.75 -5.96 -6.98
N TYR A 64 -29.93 -7.05 -6.24
CA TYR A 64 -30.52 -8.26 -6.78
C TYR A 64 -32.02 -8.05 -7.01
N THR A 65 -32.48 -8.34 -8.23
CA THR A 65 -33.87 -8.13 -8.64
C THR A 65 -34.42 -9.40 -9.31
N GLU A 66 -35.74 -9.57 -9.33
CA GLU A 66 -36.41 -10.67 -10.01
C GLU A 66 -35.96 -10.83 -11.47
N LYS A 67 -35.68 -9.71 -12.14
CA LYS A 67 -35.14 -9.71 -13.52
C LYS A 67 -33.77 -10.35 -13.60
N LEU A 68 -32.93 -10.18 -12.57
CA LEU A 68 -31.60 -10.79 -12.47
C LEU A 68 -31.73 -12.28 -12.16
N ARG A 69 -32.73 -12.67 -11.34
CA ARG A 69 -33.07 -14.05 -11.00
C ARG A 69 -33.36 -14.92 -12.20
N GLN A 70 -34.05 -14.40 -13.20
CA GLN A 70 -34.36 -15.13 -14.45
C GLN A 70 -33.12 -15.35 -15.33
N GLN A 71 -32.04 -14.62 -15.12
CA GLN A 71 -30.84 -14.62 -15.98
C GLN A 71 -29.60 -15.23 -15.32
N SER A 72 -29.61 -15.51 -14.02
CA SER A 72 -28.43 -15.92 -13.25
C SER A 72 -28.74 -17.00 -12.22
N VAL A 73 -27.67 -17.53 -11.62
CA VAL A 73 -27.71 -18.48 -10.50
C VAL A 73 -28.48 -17.85 -9.33
N ILE A 74 -29.22 -18.67 -8.59
CA ILE A 74 -30.11 -18.23 -7.51
C ILE A 74 -29.36 -18.10 -6.18
N GLU A 75 -28.15 -18.69 -6.07
CA GLU A 75 -27.40 -18.76 -4.81
C GLU A 75 -25.97 -18.27 -4.94
N CYS A 76 -25.41 -17.80 -3.83
CA CYS A 76 -24.03 -17.36 -3.72
C CYS A 76 -23.12 -18.56 -3.40
N ALA A 77 -22.20 -18.91 -4.29
CA ALA A 77 -21.28 -20.04 -4.10
C ALA A 77 -20.27 -19.85 -2.95
N VAL A 78 -20.18 -18.66 -2.33
CA VAL A 78 -19.30 -18.42 -1.20
C VAL A 78 -19.97 -18.77 0.14
N CYS A 79 -21.21 -18.33 0.35
CA CYS A 79 -21.95 -18.59 1.59
C CYS A 79 -23.05 -19.65 1.45
N LEU A 80 -23.29 -20.14 0.23
CA LEU A 80 -24.30 -21.16 -0.11
C LEU A 80 -25.74 -20.74 0.24
N SER A 81 -25.99 -19.42 0.32
CA SER A 81 -27.32 -18.87 0.57
C SER A 81 -27.92 -18.31 -0.71
N GLU A 82 -29.25 -18.39 -0.83
CA GLU A 82 -29.99 -17.76 -1.93
C GLU A 82 -29.89 -16.24 -1.89
N PHE A 83 -29.96 -15.61 -3.05
CA PHE A 83 -30.07 -14.15 -3.16
C PHE A 83 -31.51 -13.71 -2.90
N LEU A 84 -31.67 -12.75 -2.01
CA LEU A 84 -32.96 -12.15 -1.73
C LEU A 84 -33.14 -10.85 -2.50
N GLU A 85 -34.40 -10.53 -2.81
CA GLU A 85 -34.75 -9.26 -3.49
C GLU A 85 -34.24 -8.05 -2.71
N GLY A 86 -33.53 -7.16 -3.41
CA GLY A 86 -32.95 -5.94 -2.81
C GLY A 86 -31.59 -6.13 -2.15
N GLU A 87 -31.03 -7.33 -2.07
CA GLU A 87 -29.66 -7.53 -1.58
C GLU A 87 -28.61 -6.99 -2.54
N SER A 88 -27.50 -6.51 -1.97
CA SER A 88 -26.35 -6.05 -2.73
C SER A 88 -25.53 -7.22 -3.24
N VAL A 89 -25.39 -7.33 -4.56
CA VAL A 89 -24.62 -8.37 -5.22
C VAL A 89 -23.59 -7.76 -6.19
N ARG A 90 -22.51 -8.49 -6.47
CA ARG A 90 -21.54 -8.16 -7.52
C ARG A 90 -21.57 -9.20 -8.62
N LYS A 91 -21.74 -8.74 -9.84
CA LYS A 91 -21.65 -9.57 -11.04
C LYS A 91 -20.30 -9.32 -11.71
N LEU A 92 -19.45 -10.33 -11.74
CA LEU A 92 -18.12 -10.26 -12.35
C LEU A 92 -18.21 -10.30 -13.89
N LYS A 93 -17.13 -9.90 -14.55
CA LYS A 93 -17.01 -9.97 -16.04
C LYS A 93 -17.20 -11.39 -16.56
N CYS A 94 -16.82 -12.42 -15.79
CA CYS A 94 -17.06 -13.83 -16.09
C CYS A 94 -18.51 -14.26 -15.86
N LYS A 95 -19.41 -13.31 -15.55
CA LYS A 95 -20.86 -13.48 -15.35
C LYS A 95 -21.26 -14.23 -14.05
N HIS A 96 -20.30 -14.62 -13.22
CA HIS A 96 -20.59 -15.17 -11.89
C HIS A 96 -21.02 -14.05 -10.94
N THR A 97 -22.03 -14.36 -10.11
CA THR A 97 -22.64 -13.40 -9.18
C THR A 97 -22.47 -13.91 -7.75
N PHE A 98 -22.19 -12.99 -6.82
CA PHE A 98 -21.97 -13.25 -5.40
C PHE A 98 -22.59 -12.12 -4.59
N HIS A 99 -22.93 -12.37 -3.30
CA HIS A 99 -23.20 -11.25 -2.40
C HIS A 99 -21.99 -10.32 -2.36
N LYS A 100 -22.23 -9.03 -2.31
CA LYS A 100 -21.17 -8.01 -2.26
C LYS A 100 -20.15 -8.31 -1.18
N ASP A 101 -20.62 -8.52 0.06
CA ASP A 101 -19.74 -8.71 1.22
C ASP A 101 -18.98 -10.05 1.17
N CYS A 102 -19.59 -11.09 0.60
CA CYS A 102 -18.93 -12.38 0.40
C CYS A 102 -17.76 -12.26 -0.58
N LEU A 103 -17.99 -11.60 -1.72
CA LEU A 103 -16.96 -11.41 -2.72
C LEU A 103 -15.87 -10.45 -2.24
N ASP A 104 -16.24 -9.35 -1.58
CA ASP A 104 -15.29 -8.37 -1.05
C ASP A 104 -14.33 -9.02 -0.04
N LYS A 105 -14.84 -9.86 0.88
CA LYS A 105 -14.00 -10.64 1.80
C LYS A 105 -13.12 -11.66 1.07
N TRP A 106 -13.67 -12.37 0.10
CA TRP A 106 -12.92 -13.33 -0.71
C TRP A 106 -11.74 -12.67 -1.43
N LEU A 107 -11.97 -11.54 -2.10
CA LEU A 107 -10.93 -10.82 -2.84
C LEU A 107 -9.85 -10.19 -1.95
N GLN A 108 -10.15 -9.94 -0.68
CA GLN A 108 -9.18 -9.45 0.30
C GLN A 108 -8.30 -10.57 0.87
N GLN A 109 -8.86 -11.77 1.05
CA GLN A 109 -8.17 -12.90 1.67
C GLN A 109 -7.38 -13.76 0.68
N TYR A 110 -7.80 -13.76 -0.59
CA TYR A 110 -7.24 -14.60 -1.64
C TYR A 110 -6.73 -13.78 -2.82
N LEU A 111 -6.03 -14.44 -3.72
CA LEU A 111 -5.58 -13.84 -4.98
C LEU A 111 -6.78 -13.33 -5.78
N ALA A 112 -7.09 -12.07 -5.77
CA ALA A 112 -8.22 -11.36 -6.39
C ALA A 112 -8.81 -12.03 -7.66
N THR A 113 -9.29 -13.27 -7.51
CA THR A 113 -9.84 -14.10 -8.58
C THR A 113 -11.27 -14.54 -8.26
N CYS A 114 -12.03 -14.82 -9.30
CA CYS A 114 -13.38 -15.36 -9.17
C CYS A 114 -13.40 -16.70 -8.39
N PRO A 115 -14.21 -16.86 -7.35
CA PRO A 115 -14.32 -18.10 -6.56
C PRO A 115 -14.63 -19.35 -7.40
N LEU A 116 -15.39 -19.19 -8.50
CA LEU A 116 -15.84 -20.31 -9.31
C LEU A 116 -14.91 -20.66 -10.49
N CYS A 117 -14.46 -19.67 -11.25
CA CYS A 117 -13.69 -19.92 -12.46
C CYS A 117 -12.25 -19.38 -12.42
N ARG A 118 -11.83 -18.78 -11.32
CA ARG A 118 -10.48 -18.23 -11.08
C ARG A 118 -10.05 -17.14 -12.07
N THR A 119 -10.99 -16.58 -12.84
CA THR A 119 -10.70 -15.43 -13.70
C THR A 119 -10.27 -14.24 -12.80
N LYS A 120 -9.18 -13.58 -13.18
CA LYS A 120 -8.65 -12.41 -12.44
C LYS A 120 -9.66 -11.26 -12.44
N VAL A 121 -9.90 -10.72 -11.25
CA VAL A 121 -10.79 -9.57 -11.01
C VAL A 121 -10.02 -8.27 -11.00
N LEU A 122 -8.82 -8.28 -10.43
CA LEU A 122 -7.88 -7.16 -10.36
C LEU A 122 -6.54 -7.53 -11.00
N PRO A 123 -5.74 -6.55 -11.46
CA PRO A 123 -4.36 -6.76 -11.91
C PRO A 123 -3.47 -7.28 -10.78
N ASP A 124 -2.48 -8.11 -11.13
CA ASP A 124 -1.58 -8.73 -10.17
C ASP A 124 -0.76 -7.70 -9.37
N GLU A 125 -0.41 -6.56 -10.00
CA GLU A 125 0.35 -5.49 -9.36
C GLU A 125 -0.42 -4.90 -8.16
N ILE A 126 -1.73 -4.63 -8.35
CA ILE A 126 -2.62 -4.11 -7.30
C ILE A 126 -2.77 -5.12 -6.16
N VAL A 127 -2.89 -6.40 -6.50
CA VAL A 127 -3.02 -7.48 -5.53
C VAL A 127 -1.73 -7.66 -4.73
N ALA A 128 -0.58 -7.61 -5.39
CA ALA A 128 0.73 -7.71 -4.75
C ALA A 128 1.00 -6.53 -3.80
N ASP A 129 0.65 -5.30 -4.22
CA ASP A 129 0.80 -4.10 -3.40
C ASP A 129 -0.10 -4.14 -2.16
N PHE A 130 -1.33 -4.67 -2.29
CA PHE A 130 -2.25 -4.85 -1.17
C PHE A 130 -1.75 -5.90 -0.17
N HIS A 131 -1.36 -7.09 -0.63
CA HIS A 131 -0.88 -8.17 0.24
C HIS A 131 0.47 -7.84 0.88
N SER A 132 1.35 -7.10 0.22
CA SER A 132 2.62 -6.69 0.81
C SER A 132 2.44 -5.81 2.06
N LEU A 133 1.35 -5.02 2.12
CA LEU A 133 0.99 -4.26 3.31
C LEU A 133 0.43 -5.18 4.40
N GLN A 134 -0.42 -6.12 4.02
CA GLN A 134 -1.01 -7.07 4.96
C GLN A 134 0.08 -7.87 5.69
N ASP A 135 1.04 -8.40 4.93
CA ASP A 135 2.19 -9.13 5.48
C ASP A 135 3.05 -8.27 6.42
N GLN A 136 3.20 -6.97 6.14
CA GLN A 136 3.92 -6.06 7.03
C GLN A 136 3.16 -5.79 8.33
N ILE A 137 1.84 -5.72 8.29
CA ILE A 137 0.98 -5.52 9.48
C ILE A 137 0.96 -6.80 10.31
N ASP A 138 0.84 -7.97 9.68
CA ASP A 138 0.80 -9.26 10.37
C ASP A 138 2.18 -9.64 10.94
N HIS A 139 3.28 -9.14 10.35
CA HIS A 139 4.65 -9.30 10.86
C HIS A 139 5.01 -8.27 11.94
N TYR A 140 4.20 -7.24 12.14
CA TYR A 140 4.26 -6.37 13.30
C TYR A 140 3.54 -7.06 14.47
N ASP A 141 4.00 -8.27 14.77
CA ASP A 141 3.72 -8.95 16.02
C ASP A 141 4.32 -8.09 17.15
N GLY A 142 3.46 -7.66 18.06
CA GLY A 142 3.74 -6.72 19.14
C GLY A 142 4.89 -7.09 20.07
N SER A 143 6.02 -7.52 19.55
CA SER A 143 7.27 -7.71 20.30
C SER A 143 7.98 -6.41 20.65
N ASP A 144 7.41 -5.25 20.30
CA ASP A 144 7.72 -3.99 20.97
C ASP A 144 6.89 -3.85 22.27
N ASP A 145 6.98 -4.88 23.13
CA ASP A 145 6.55 -4.82 24.53
C ASP A 145 7.10 -3.56 25.25
N GLU A 146 8.20 -3.02 24.75
CA GLU A 146 8.83 -1.80 25.24
C GLU A 146 7.99 -0.54 24.90
N ILE A 147 7.37 -0.45 23.73
CA ILE A 147 6.50 0.69 23.36
C ILE A 147 5.16 0.59 24.08
N ILE A 148 4.58 -0.61 24.17
CA ILE A 148 3.35 -0.85 24.94
C ILE A 148 3.57 -0.59 26.41
N PHE A 149 4.73 -1.01 26.96
CA PHE A 149 5.13 -0.73 28.33
C PHE A 149 5.33 0.77 28.56
N LEU A 150 6.00 1.50 27.67
CA LEU A 150 6.19 2.94 27.74
C LEU A 150 4.85 3.70 27.61
N LEU A 151 3.96 3.29 26.73
CA LEU A 151 2.62 3.88 26.60
C LEU A 151 1.75 3.58 27.82
N SER A 152 1.84 2.39 28.42
CA SER A 152 1.14 2.05 29.66
C SER A 152 1.71 2.81 30.85
N ALA A 153 3.04 3.02 30.92
CA ALA A 153 3.70 3.82 31.95
C ALA A 153 3.34 5.32 31.85
N LEU A 154 3.14 5.84 30.65
CA LEU A 154 2.69 7.22 30.42
C LEU A 154 1.19 7.42 30.75
N HIS A 155 0.35 6.39 30.62
CA HIS A 155 -1.07 6.41 31.00
C HIS A 155 -1.32 6.00 32.47
N GLY A 156 -0.31 5.49 33.14
CA GLY A 156 -0.40 4.93 34.50
C GLY A 156 -0.40 5.93 35.66
N ASN A 157 -0.41 7.24 35.41
CA ASN A 157 -0.37 8.26 36.49
C ASN A 157 -1.68 9.05 36.68
N GLY A 158 -2.84 8.48 36.36
CA GLY A 158 -4.10 9.22 36.43
C GLY A 158 -5.27 8.60 37.22
N LEU A 159 -5.14 7.42 37.82
CA LEU A 159 -6.29 6.81 38.53
C LEU A 159 -5.86 6.04 39.79
N GLN A 160 -5.25 6.74 40.72
CA GLN A 160 -5.35 6.37 42.14
C GLN A 160 -5.91 7.53 42.94
N ARG A 161 -7.20 7.47 43.13
CA ARG A 161 -7.97 7.86 44.33
C ARG A 161 -9.40 8.13 43.90
N ILE A 162 -10.25 7.15 44.15
CA ILE A 162 -11.54 7.33 44.84
C ILE A 162 -12.10 5.92 45.07
N PHE A 163 -12.22 5.65 46.38
CA PHE A 163 -12.69 4.48 47.13
C PHE A 163 -11.74 3.37 47.36
#